data_e0b08f3208659907d8c603b9f85163be
#
_entry.id   e0b08f3208659907d8c603b9f85163be
#
_cell.length_a   1.000
_cell.length_b   1.000
_cell.length_c   1.000
_cell.angle_alpha   90.00
_cell.angle_beta   90.00
_cell.angle_gamma   90.00
#
_symmetry.space_group_name_H-M   'P 1'
#
loop_
_entity.id
_entity.type
_entity.pdbx_description
1 polymer ?
#
loop_
_entity_poly.entity_id
_entity_poly.type
_entity_poly.pdbx_seq_one_letter_code
_entity_poly.pdbx_strand_id
1 'polypeptide(L)'
;GSANRDASVFREPDRFDVGRKENRHLAFGFGTHYCLGSNLARLEAQIALRALLERTKSFKLASAEPLPLHRSIVFRSFTRIPVELVPA
;
A
#
# COMPACT_ATOMS: atom_id res chain seq x y z
N GLY A 1 3.96 -7.45 8.63
CA GLY A 1 3.49 -7.94 7.34
C GLY A 1 2.69 -9.22 7.43
N SER A 2 3.17 -10.25 8.15
CA SER A 2 2.51 -11.57 8.19
C SER A 2 1.09 -11.53 8.76
N ALA A 3 0.85 -10.76 9.82
CA ALA A 3 -0.49 -10.64 10.42
C ALA A 3 -1.55 -10.12 9.43
N ASN A 4 -1.17 -9.25 8.50
CA ASN A 4 -2.09 -8.74 7.47
C ASN A 4 -2.29 -9.72 6.29
N ARG A 5 -1.63 -10.87 6.34
CA ARG A 5 -1.75 -11.97 5.38
C ARG A 5 -2.16 -13.29 6.04
N ASP A 6 -2.72 -13.23 7.22
CA ASP A 6 -3.21 -14.40 7.94
C ASP A 6 -4.52 -14.89 7.31
N ALA A 7 -4.49 -16.11 6.73
CA ALA A 7 -5.63 -16.68 6.05
C ALA A 7 -6.77 -17.06 7.01
N SER A 8 -6.50 -17.15 8.31
CA SER A 8 -7.55 -17.35 9.34
C SER A 8 -8.38 -16.08 9.59
N VAL A 9 -7.84 -14.92 9.23
CA VAL A 9 -8.47 -13.60 9.41
C VAL A 9 -8.92 -12.99 8.09
N PHE A 10 -8.13 -13.15 7.04
CA PHE A 10 -8.39 -12.53 5.73
C PHE A 10 -8.63 -13.60 4.66
N ARG A 11 -9.78 -13.58 4.04
CA ARG A 11 -10.04 -14.41 2.86
C ARG A 11 -9.14 -13.99 1.71
N GLU A 12 -8.46 -14.95 1.07
CA GLU A 12 -7.53 -14.69 -0.04
C GLU A 12 -6.52 -13.55 0.29
N PRO A 13 -5.68 -13.72 1.36
CA PRO A 13 -4.89 -12.61 1.91
C PRO A 13 -3.83 -12.07 0.95
N ASP A 14 -3.41 -12.85 -0.04
CA ASP A 14 -2.42 -12.45 -1.05
C ASP A 14 -3.05 -11.72 -2.24
N ARG A 15 -4.37 -11.74 -2.35
CA ARG A 15 -5.08 -11.03 -3.39
C ARG A 15 -5.21 -9.55 -3.06
N PHE A 16 -4.75 -8.69 -3.97
CA PHE A 16 -5.03 -7.26 -3.92
C PHE A 16 -6.48 -7.01 -4.34
N ASP A 17 -7.30 -6.58 -3.39
CA ASP A 17 -8.73 -6.37 -3.59
C ASP A 17 -9.15 -5.04 -2.96
N VAL A 18 -9.36 -4.04 -3.81
CA VAL A 18 -9.80 -2.69 -3.39
C VAL A 18 -11.24 -2.66 -2.88
N GLY A 19 -12.03 -3.68 -3.20
CA GLY A 19 -13.41 -3.85 -2.73
C GLY A 19 -13.55 -4.64 -1.43
N ARG A 20 -12.46 -5.04 -0.80
CA ARG A 20 -12.46 -5.84 0.42
C ARG A 20 -13.23 -5.15 1.54
N LYS A 21 -14.36 -5.72 1.95
CA LYS A 21 -15.22 -5.15 2.99
C LYS A 21 -14.65 -5.35 4.39
N GLU A 22 -14.15 -6.55 4.68
CA GLU A 22 -13.52 -6.85 5.96
C GLU A 22 -12.01 -6.66 5.85
N ASN A 23 -11.53 -5.57 6.43
CA ASN A 23 -10.11 -5.20 6.35
C ASN A 23 -9.59 -4.72 7.71
N ARG A 24 -9.55 -5.63 8.69
CA ARG A 24 -9.02 -5.38 10.04
C ARG A 24 -7.50 -5.43 10.07
N HIS A 25 -6.86 -4.69 9.20
CA HIS A 25 -5.41 -4.70 9.09
C HIS A 25 -4.71 -4.03 10.29
N LEU A 26 -3.52 -4.52 10.61
CA LEU A 26 -2.65 -3.99 11.66
C LEU A 26 -1.54 -3.07 11.12
N ALA A 27 -1.73 -2.47 9.94
CA ALA A 27 -0.71 -1.62 9.32
C ALA A 27 -0.37 -0.38 10.16
N PHE A 28 -1.31 0.08 10.96
CA PHE A 28 -1.15 1.19 11.90
C PHE A 28 -1.04 0.75 13.37
N GLY A 29 -0.82 -0.54 13.61
CA GLY A 29 -0.81 -1.10 14.96
C GLY A 29 -2.20 -1.21 15.56
N PHE A 30 -2.28 -1.35 16.87
CA PHE A 30 -3.52 -1.39 17.66
C PHE A 30 -3.27 -1.00 19.12
N GLY A 31 -4.35 -0.79 19.87
CA GLY A 31 -4.29 -0.46 21.31
C GLY A 31 -3.67 0.91 21.58
N THR A 32 -3.01 1.05 22.72
CA THR A 32 -2.44 2.31 23.21
C THR A 32 -1.34 2.89 22.31
N HIS A 33 -0.70 2.06 21.51
CA HIS A 33 0.33 2.44 20.55
C HIS A 33 -0.17 2.52 19.10
N TYR A 34 -1.48 2.62 18.90
CA TYR A 34 -2.03 2.86 17.57
C TYR A 34 -1.42 4.13 16.96
N CYS A 35 -1.05 4.07 15.69
CA CYS A 35 -0.35 5.14 15.00
C CYS A 35 -1.10 6.48 15.10
N LEU A 36 -0.49 7.46 15.75
CA LEU A 36 -1.04 8.80 15.90
C LEU A 36 -1.31 9.50 14.55
N GLY A 37 -0.42 9.25 13.58
CA GLY A 37 -0.51 9.82 12.24
C GLY A 37 -1.42 9.06 11.26
N SER A 38 -2.16 8.03 11.70
CA SER A 38 -2.95 7.18 10.81
C SER A 38 -3.98 7.92 9.96
N ASN A 39 -4.65 8.93 10.55
CA ASN A 39 -5.63 9.74 9.84
C ASN A 39 -4.98 10.62 8.77
N LEU A 40 -3.84 11.24 9.11
CA LEU A 40 -3.06 12.04 8.18
C LEU A 40 -2.54 11.18 7.02
N ALA A 41 -1.93 10.03 7.33
CA ALA A 41 -1.43 9.12 6.31
C ALA A 41 -2.54 8.63 5.34
N ARG A 42 -3.74 8.37 5.84
CA ARG A 42 -4.90 8.01 5.00
C ARG A 42 -5.32 9.16 4.09
N LEU A 43 -5.37 10.37 4.62
CA LEU A 43 -5.71 11.56 3.85
C LEU A 43 -4.67 11.84 2.76
N GLU A 44 -3.39 11.79 3.08
CA GLU A 44 -2.29 11.95 2.13
C GLU A 44 -2.35 10.91 1.01
N ALA A 45 -2.56 9.63 1.36
CA ALA A 45 -2.70 8.56 0.37
C ALA A 45 -3.91 8.77 -0.56
N GLN A 46 -5.05 9.18 -0.02
CA GLN A 46 -6.25 9.48 -0.82
C GLN A 46 -6.02 10.64 -1.78
N ILE A 47 -5.41 11.73 -1.31
CA ILE A 47 -5.12 12.91 -2.15
C ILE A 47 -4.12 12.53 -3.25
N ALA A 48 -3.02 11.84 -2.89
CA ALA A 48 -1.99 11.46 -3.84
C ALA A 48 -2.51 10.51 -4.92
N LEU A 49 -3.24 9.46 -4.53
CA LEU A 49 -3.83 8.51 -5.47
C LEU A 49 -4.87 9.18 -6.38
N ARG A 50 -5.73 10.03 -5.81
CA ARG A 50 -6.70 10.78 -6.58
C ARG A 50 -6.03 11.68 -7.61
N ALA A 51 -5.04 12.46 -7.21
CA ALA A 51 -4.28 13.33 -8.11
C ALA A 51 -3.57 12.54 -9.22
N LEU A 52 -3.05 11.34 -8.92
CA LEU A 52 -2.46 10.47 -9.91
C LEU A 52 -3.51 10.00 -10.93
N LEU A 53 -4.64 9.47 -10.46
CA LEU A 53 -5.72 8.94 -11.31
C LEU A 53 -6.36 10.03 -12.19
N GLU A 54 -6.52 11.25 -11.68
CA GLU A 54 -7.09 12.38 -12.45
C GLU A 54 -6.14 12.88 -13.55
N ARG A 55 -4.82 12.69 -13.39
CA ARG A 55 -3.80 13.19 -14.33
C ARG A 55 -3.25 12.15 -15.28
N THR A 56 -3.66 10.89 -15.13
CA THR A 56 -3.14 9.80 -15.96
C THR A 56 -4.30 8.95 -16.51
N LYS A 57 -4.20 8.57 -17.79
CA LYS A 57 -5.08 7.56 -18.40
C LYS A 57 -4.75 6.16 -17.91
N SER A 58 -3.46 5.91 -17.75
CA SER A 58 -2.95 4.64 -17.25
C SER A 58 -1.55 4.80 -16.68
N PHE A 59 -1.16 3.84 -15.86
CA PHE A 59 0.22 3.69 -15.41
C PHE A 59 0.55 2.21 -15.25
N LYS A 60 1.81 1.87 -15.46
CA LYS A 60 2.31 0.50 -15.29
C LYS A 60 3.70 0.52 -14.67
N LEU A 61 4.09 -0.60 -14.08
CA LEU A 61 5.44 -0.78 -13.59
C LEU A 61 6.42 -0.76 -14.77
N ALA A 62 7.46 0.07 -14.69
CA ALA A 62 8.49 0.23 -15.73
C ALA A 62 9.69 -0.71 -15.53
N SER A 63 9.56 -1.76 -14.73
CA SER A 63 10.64 -2.71 -14.45
C SER A 63 10.13 -4.13 -14.55
N ALA A 64 10.84 -4.98 -15.29
CA ALA A 64 10.66 -6.42 -15.27
C ALA A 64 11.47 -7.10 -14.14
N GLU A 65 12.45 -6.39 -13.56
CA GLU A 65 13.28 -6.88 -12.47
C GLU A 65 12.59 -6.71 -11.11
N PRO A 66 12.92 -7.57 -10.13
CA PRO A 66 12.43 -7.40 -8.77
C PRO A 66 12.77 -6.01 -8.21
N LEU A 67 11.81 -5.36 -7.61
CA LEU A 67 12.01 -4.02 -7.04
C LEU A 67 12.94 -4.08 -5.81
N PRO A 68 13.92 -3.17 -5.71
CA PRO A 68 14.86 -3.16 -4.60
C PRO A 68 14.16 -2.76 -3.30
N LEU A 69 14.34 -3.60 -2.28
CA LEU A 69 13.83 -3.35 -0.94
C LEU A 69 14.80 -2.48 -0.13
N HIS A 70 14.25 -1.63 0.69
CA HIS A 70 15.01 -0.92 1.71
C HIS A 70 15.53 -1.90 2.77
N ARG A 71 16.80 -1.78 3.14
CA ARG A 71 17.40 -2.60 4.20
C ARG A 71 16.94 -2.07 5.56
N SER A 72 15.86 -2.61 6.07
CA SER A 72 15.33 -2.29 7.39
C SER A 72 14.67 -3.52 8.00
N ILE A 73 14.90 -3.75 9.28
CA ILE A 73 14.23 -4.80 10.05
C ILE A 73 12.83 -4.38 10.52
N VAL A 74 12.56 -3.07 10.52
CA VAL A 74 11.30 -2.49 11.01
C VAL A 74 10.32 -2.23 9.87
N PHE A 75 10.81 -1.66 8.76
CA PHE A 75 9.97 -1.27 7.63
C PHE A 75 10.28 -2.11 6.40
N ARG A 76 9.24 -2.71 5.82
CA ARG A 76 9.34 -3.34 4.51
C ARG A 76 8.83 -2.38 3.46
N SER A 77 9.73 -1.70 2.78
CA SER A 77 9.42 -0.74 1.73
C SER A 77 10.37 -0.90 0.55
N PHE A 78 9.93 -0.46 -0.62
CA PHE A 78 10.80 -0.35 -1.78
C PHE A 78 11.59 0.94 -1.74
N THR A 79 12.85 0.92 -2.20
CA THR A 79 13.66 2.14 -2.30
C THR A 79 13.21 3.01 -3.48
N ARG A 80 12.65 2.38 -4.52
CA ARG A 80 12.06 3.04 -5.69
C ARG A 80 11.03 2.14 -6.35
N ILE A 81 10.06 2.75 -6.97
CA ILE A 81 9.05 2.06 -7.80
C ILE A 81 8.98 2.83 -9.13
N PRO A 82 9.76 2.41 -10.16
CA PRO A 82 9.72 3.06 -11.45
C PRO A 82 8.38 2.78 -12.14
N VAL A 83 7.73 3.82 -12.63
CA VAL A 83 6.45 3.71 -13.33
C VAL A 83 6.48 4.48 -14.65
N GLU A 84 5.85 3.93 -15.66
CA GLU A 84 5.51 4.63 -16.90
C GLU A 84 4.10 5.19 -16.76
N LEU A 85 3.95 6.46 -17.07
CA LEU A 85 2.68 7.16 -16.99
C LEU A 85 2.21 7.55 -18.39
N VAL A 86 0.93 7.36 -18.66
CA VAL A 86 0.27 7.92 -19.83
C VAL A 86 -0.59 9.09 -19.33
N PRO A 87 -0.28 10.33 -19.70
CA PRO A 87 -1.06 11.51 -19.28
C PRO A 87 -2.52 11.43 -19.72
N ALA A 88 -3.37 12.05 -18.95
CA ALA A 88 -4.80 12.16 -19.27
C ALA A 88 -5.03 13.04 -20.50
#